data_e98f90adf0b0f1b72d23873513cff129
#
_entry.id   e98f90adf0b0f1b72d23873513cff129
#
_cell.length_a   1.000
_cell.length_b   1.000
_cell.length_c   1.000
_cell.angle_alpha   90.00
_cell.angle_beta   90.00
_cell.angle_gamma   90.00
#
_symmetry.space_group_name_H-M   'P 1'
#
loop_
_entity.id
_entity.type
_entity.pdbx_description
1 polymer ?
#
loop_
_entity_poly.entity_id
_entity_poly.type
_entity_poly.pdbx_seq_one_letter_code
_entity_poly.pdbx_strand_id
1 'polypeptide(L)'
;WQQNPYVLALHFGISLISFSSVFLMTLIIFSIDKKYEADILFIHKPLRILTWLMAIIVYLTIYTGALVRHTKSSLAYGAWPIPFDDIVPHNAHDWVQFSHRGMAFITFIWIMITFIHAIKNYSDNRTVRYGYTASFILVILQVITGALSVITNVNLIIALFHALFITYLFGMIAYFILLMLRTTRSLK
;
A
#
# COMPACT_ATOMS: atom_id res chain seq x y z
N TRP A 1 -1.46 24.71 -20.03
CA TRP A 1 -0.64 23.50 -20.12
C TRP A 1 -1.44 22.32 -19.59
N GLN A 2 -1.92 21.46 -20.49
CA GLN A 2 -2.52 20.19 -20.06
C GLN A 2 -1.41 19.25 -19.64
N GLN A 3 -1.32 18.95 -18.36
CA GLN A 3 -0.34 17.99 -17.86
C GLN A 3 -0.80 16.57 -18.20
N ASN A 4 0.11 15.77 -18.73
CA ASN A 4 -0.19 14.37 -19.06
C ASN A 4 -0.50 13.57 -17.78
N PRO A 5 -1.68 12.93 -17.65
CA PRO A 5 -2.10 12.21 -16.45
C PRO A 5 -1.17 11.04 -16.09
N TYR A 6 -0.53 10.41 -17.07
CA TYR A 6 0.43 9.32 -16.82
C TYR A 6 1.71 9.83 -16.16
N VAL A 7 2.19 11.01 -16.58
CA VAL A 7 3.35 11.67 -15.98
C VAL A 7 3.04 12.11 -14.54
N LEU A 8 1.83 12.63 -14.30
CA LEU A 8 1.38 13.01 -12.96
C LEU A 8 1.28 11.79 -12.02
N ALA A 9 0.76 10.67 -12.51
CA ALA A 9 0.69 9.43 -11.75
C ALA A 9 2.09 8.91 -11.39
N LEU A 10 3.04 8.98 -12.33
CA LEU A 10 4.44 8.61 -12.08
C LEU A 10 5.09 9.56 -11.05
N HIS A 11 4.85 10.86 -11.16
CA HIS A 11 5.33 11.85 -10.20
C HIS A 11 4.82 11.57 -8.78
N PHE A 12 3.56 11.19 -8.64
CA PHE A 12 2.99 10.78 -7.34
C PHE A 12 3.73 9.57 -6.75
N GLY A 13 4.02 8.55 -7.55
CA GLY A 13 4.80 7.39 -7.13
C GLY A 13 6.22 7.75 -6.64
N ILE A 14 6.91 8.63 -7.37
CA ILE A 14 8.24 9.13 -6.99
C ILE A 14 8.17 9.93 -5.68
N SER A 15 7.16 10.77 -5.52
CA SER A 15 6.94 11.54 -4.28
C SER A 15 6.74 10.64 -3.07
N LEU A 16 6.07 9.50 -3.25
CA LEU A 16 5.87 8.51 -2.19
C LEU A 16 7.19 7.81 -1.79
N ILE A 17 8.06 7.52 -2.75
CA ILE A 17 9.40 6.98 -2.47
C ILE A 17 10.22 8.01 -1.67
N SER A 18 10.16 9.29 -2.05
CA SER A 18 10.82 10.38 -1.32
C SER A 18 10.30 10.50 0.11
N PHE A 19 8.97 10.48 0.29
CA PHE A 19 8.36 10.45 1.63
C PHE A 19 8.85 9.27 2.47
N SER A 20 8.83 8.06 1.90
CA SER A 20 9.28 6.86 2.61
C SER A 20 10.76 6.95 3.00
N SER A 21 11.60 7.55 2.16
CA SER A 21 13.02 7.77 2.48
C SER A 21 13.21 8.68 3.68
N VAL A 22 12.47 9.80 3.74
CA VAL A 22 12.48 10.72 4.89
C VAL A 22 11.92 10.05 6.14
N PHE A 23 10.82 9.31 6.00
CA PHE A 23 10.22 8.54 7.10
C PHE A 23 11.21 7.53 7.69
N LEU A 24 11.90 6.74 6.85
CA LEU A 24 12.92 5.79 7.28
C LEU A 24 14.10 6.48 7.97
N MET A 25 14.57 7.60 7.43
CA MET A 25 15.63 8.39 8.05
C MET A 25 15.21 8.87 9.45
N THR A 26 13.98 9.33 9.60
CA THR A 26 13.42 9.74 10.90
C THR A 26 13.42 8.58 11.91
N LEU A 27 12.97 7.40 11.50
CA LEU A 27 12.99 6.20 12.37
C LEU A 27 14.40 5.82 12.82
N ILE A 28 15.39 5.95 11.94
CA ILE A 28 16.79 5.68 12.23
C ILE A 28 17.36 6.70 13.23
N ILE A 29 17.13 7.99 12.98
CA ILE A 29 17.64 9.08 13.85
C ILE A 29 17.09 8.94 15.27
N PHE A 30 15.81 8.65 15.41
CA PHE A 30 15.18 8.46 16.72
C PHE A 30 15.43 7.07 17.33
N SER A 31 16.22 6.23 16.69
CA SER A 31 16.58 4.88 17.15
C SER A 31 15.34 4.02 17.51
N ILE A 32 14.27 4.15 16.75
CA ILE A 32 13.02 3.42 16.98
C ILE A 32 13.24 1.90 16.87
N ASP A 33 14.09 1.47 15.95
CA ASP A 33 14.52 0.07 15.78
C ASP A 33 15.13 -0.53 17.05
N LYS A 34 15.96 0.21 17.79
CA LYS A 34 16.54 -0.25 19.08
C LYS A 34 15.46 -0.40 20.14
N LYS A 35 14.51 0.52 20.21
CA LYS A 35 13.41 0.47 21.17
C LYS A 35 12.53 -0.78 21.02
N TYR A 36 12.41 -1.32 19.82
CA TYR A 36 11.60 -2.49 19.51
C TYR A 36 12.42 -3.75 19.21
N GLU A 37 13.72 -3.75 19.55
CA GLU A 37 14.65 -4.88 19.33
C GLU A 37 14.63 -5.37 17.85
N ALA A 38 14.41 -4.44 16.93
CA ALA A 38 14.28 -4.74 15.52
C ALA A 38 15.62 -5.02 14.83
N ASP A 39 16.72 -4.67 15.46
CA ASP A 39 18.10 -4.90 15.03
C ASP A 39 18.54 -6.37 15.19
N ILE A 40 17.87 -7.14 16.06
CA ILE A 40 18.11 -8.58 16.30
C ILE A 40 17.14 -9.48 15.50
N LEU A 41 16.33 -8.88 14.66
CA LEU A 41 15.25 -9.58 13.98
C LEU A 41 15.78 -10.48 12.85
N PHE A 42 15.66 -11.79 12.99
CA PHE A 42 15.90 -12.74 11.91
C PHE A 42 14.62 -13.06 11.14
N ILE A 43 14.58 -12.72 9.86
CA ILE A 43 13.44 -12.98 8.97
C ILE A 43 13.80 -14.04 7.93
N HIS A 44 13.09 -15.17 7.96
CA HIS A 44 13.28 -16.28 7.02
C HIS A 44 12.88 -15.90 5.57
N LYS A 45 13.46 -16.62 4.61
CA LYS A 45 13.27 -16.39 3.17
C LYS A 45 11.80 -16.26 2.72
N PRO A 46 10.82 -17.07 3.20
CA PRO A 46 9.44 -16.94 2.77
C PRO A 46 8.83 -15.56 3.08
N LEU A 47 8.96 -15.07 4.31
CA LEU A 47 8.41 -13.76 4.68
C LEU A 47 9.11 -12.62 3.94
N ARG A 48 10.41 -12.76 3.65
CA ARG A 48 11.15 -11.79 2.83
C ARG A 48 10.57 -11.68 1.42
N ILE A 49 10.33 -12.82 0.76
CA ILE A 49 9.73 -12.86 -0.59
C ILE A 49 8.33 -12.23 -0.56
N LEU A 50 7.48 -12.64 0.39
CA LEU A 50 6.13 -12.10 0.54
C LEU A 50 6.15 -10.58 0.70
N THR A 51 7.08 -10.03 1.51
CA THR A 51 7.19 -8.58 1.74
C THR A 51 7.69 -7.82 0.53
N TRP A 52 8.67 -8.35 -0.21
CA TRP A 52 9.13 -7.72 -1.45
C TRP A 52 8.03 -7.69 -2.52
N LEU A 53 7.32 -8.80 -2.70
CA LEU A 53 6.17 -8.84 -3.62
C LEU A 53 5.05 -7.90 -3.17
N MET A 54 4.80 -7.81 -1.84
CA MET A 54 3.85 -6.85 -1.28
C MET A 54 4.22 -5.40 -1.65
N ALA A 55 5.50 -5.03 -1.56
CA ALA A 55 5.97 -3.70 -1.96
C ALA A 55 5.69 -3.40 -3.44
N ILE A 56 5.98 -4.36 -4.31
CA ILE A 56 5.75 -4.22 -5.76
C ILE A 56 4.25 -4.08 -6.06
N ILE A 57 3.42 -4.97 -5.52
CA ILE A 57 1.97 -4.97 -5.74
C ILE A 57 1.35 -3.68 -5.22
N VAL A 58 1.72 -3.25 -4.01
CA VAL A 58 1.23 -1.98 -3.43
C VAL A 58 1.65 -0.79 -4.30
N TYR A 59 2.90 -0.75 -4.77
CA TYR A 59 3.37 0.34 -5.64
C TYR A 59 2.57 0.40 -6.96
N LEU A 60 2.31 -0.74 -7.59
CA LEU A 60 1.46 -0.81 -8.79
C LEU A 60 0.02 -0.35 -8.52
N THR A 61 -0.53 -0.72 -7.36
CA THR A 61 -1.86 -0.27 -6.93
C THR A 61 -1.91 1.24 -6.71
N ILE A 62 -0.87 1.82 -6.13
CA ILE A 62 -0.72 3.27 -5.97
C ILE A 62 -0.69 3.96 -7.33
N TYR A 63 0.08 3.43 -8.28
CA TYR A 63 0.16 3.97 -9.63
C TYR A 63 -1.20 3.97 -10.34
N THR A 64 -1.93 2.84 -10.28
CA THR A 64 -3.29 2.78 -10.86
C THR A 64 -4.25 3.71 -10.17
N GLY A 65 -4.17 3.89 -8.84
CA GLY A 65 -4.99 4.85 -8.08
C GLY A 65 -4.68 6.31 -8.45
N ALA A 66 -3.41 6.63 -8.65
CA ALA A 66 -3.01 7.95 -9.16
C ALA A 66 -3.55 8.20 -10.57
N LEU A 67 -3.57 7.18 -11.45
CA LEU A 67 -4.22 7.28 -12.75
C LEU A 67 -5.71 7.58 -12.63
N VAL A 68 -6.45 6.87 -11.77
CA VAL A 68 -7.88 7.16 -11.51
C VAL A 68 -8.08 8.63 -11.16
N ARG A 69 -7.23 9.18 -10.30
CA ARG A 69 -7.30 10.60 -9.88
C ARG A 69 -7.02 11.56 -11.03
N HIS A 70 -5.93 11.34 -11.76
CA HIS A 70 -5.46 12.28 -12.80
C HIS A 70 -6.23 12.19 -14.11
N THR A 71 -6.83 11.04 -14.41
CA THR A 71 -7.75 10.89 -15.56
C THR A 71 -9.19 11.28 -15.23
N LYS A 72 -9.48 11.71 -13.98
CA LYS A 72 -10.84 12.01 -13.50
C LYS A 72 -11.81 10.82 -13.61
N SER A 73 -11.31 9.61 -13.50
CA SER A 73 -12.07 8.36 -13.63
C SER A 73 -12.71 7.87 -12.32
N SER A 74 -12.64 8.66 -11.24
CA SER A 74 -13.05 8.22 -9.90
C SER A 74 -14.48 7.72 -9.78
N LEU A 75 -15.39 8.20 -10.63
CA LEU A 75 -16.81 7.82 -10.66
C LEU A 75 -17.24 7.17 -11.98
N ALA A 76 -16.28 6.86 -12.87
CA ALA A 76 -16.60 6.37 -14.20
C ALA A 76 -17.22 4.97 -14.19
N TYR A 77 -16.75 4.08 -13.33
CA TYR A 77 -17.19 2.69 -13.29
C TYR A 77 -18.24 2.44 -12.20
N GLY A 78 -19.41 3.09 -12.32
CA GLY A 78 -20.64 2.81 -11.59
C GLY A 78 -20.52 2.55 -10.07
N ALA A 79 -21.34 1.61 -9.56
CA ALA A 79 -21.47 1.29 -8.14
C ALA A 79 -20.20 0.60 -7.54
N TRP A 80 -20.16 0.54 -6.21
CA TRP A 80 -19.11 -0.18 -5.48
C TRP A 80 -19.70 -1.47 -4.87
N PRO A 81 -18.99 -2.61 -4.86
CA PRO A 81 -17.63 -2.86 -5.36
C PRO A 81 -17.52 -2.92 -6.88
N ILE A 82 -18.54 -3.36 -7.58
CA ILE A 82 -18.69 -3.44 -9.04
C ILE A 82 -20.14 -3.15 -9.43
N PRO A 83 -20.43 -2.62 -10.61
CA PRO A 83 -21.80 -2.54 -11.13
C PRO A 83 -22.27 -3.93 -11.56
N PHE A 84 -23.10 -4.58 -10.74
CA PHE A 84 -23.53 -5.97 -10.99
C PHE A 84 -24.39 -6.12 -12.25
N ASP A 85 -25.06 -5.06 -12.69
CA ASP A 85 -25.90 -5.06 -13.90
C ASP A 85 -25.09 -4.85 -15.19
N ASP A 86 -23.84 -4.33 -15.06
CA ASP A 86 -22.97 -4.01 -16.18
C ASP A 86 -21.50 -4.11 -15.77
N ILE A 87 -20.99 -5.33 -15.72
CA ILE A 87 -19.65 -5.64 -15.19
C ILE A 87 -18.55 -5.24 -16.19
N VAL A 88 -18.86 -5.20 -17.49
CA VAL A 88 -17.82 -4.98 -18.52
C VAL A 88 -17.57 -3.49 -18.71
N PRO A 89 -16.32 -3.01 -18.53
CA PRO A 89 -15.99 -1.61 -18.80
C PRO A 89 -16.17 -1.26 -20.29
N HIS A 90 -16.84 -0.14 -20.59
CA HIS A 90 -17.16 0.27 -21.97
C HIS A 90 -16.22 1.32 -22.56
N ASN A 91 -15.53 2.06 -21.72
CA ASN A 91 -14.64 3.15 -22.15
C ASN A 91 -13.33 3.18 -21.35
N ALA A 92 -12.39 4.00 -21.77
CA ALA A 92 -11.06 4.10 -21.16
C ALA A 92 -11.11 4.49 -19.66
N HIS A 93 -12.04 5.34 -19.25
CA HIS A 93 -12.19 5.75 -17.86
C HIS A 93 -12.70 4.61 -16.98
N ASP A 94 -13.64 3.80 -17.48
CA ASP A 94 -14.12 2.60 -16.79
C ASP A 94 -12.98 1.60 -16.60
N TRP A 95 -12.19 1.36 -17.65
CA TRP A 95 -11.02 0.46 -17.59
C TRP A 95 -9.98 0.91 -16.59
N VAL A 96 -9.71 2.21 -16.49
CA VAL A 96 -8.77 2.75 -15.50
C VAL A 96 -9.27 2.46 -14.08
N GLN A 97 -10.54 2.71 -13.79
CA GLN A 97 -11.10 2.47 -12.47
C GLN A 97 -11.26 0.98 -12.15
N PHE A 98 -11.69 0.17 -13.12
CA PHE A 98 -11.77 -1.29 -12.98
C PHE A 98 -10.40 -1.90 -12.66
N SER A 99 -9.38 -1.51 -13.41
CA SER A 99 -8.00 -1.97 -13.18
C SER A 99 -7.49 -1.62 -11.77
N HIS A 100 -7.79 -0.39 -11.29
CA HIS A 100 -7.42 -0.01 -9.94
C HIS A 100 -8.14 -0.86 -8.87
N ARG A 101 -9.44 -1.11 -9.03
CA ARG A 101 -10.20 -1.97 -8.11
C ARG A 101 -9.67 -3.40 -8.10
N GLY A 102 -9.34 -3.95 -9.27
CA GLY A 102 -8.71 -5.27 -9.41
C GLY A 102 -7.35 -5.33 -8.69
N MET A 103 -6.49 -4.33 -8.90
CA MET A 103 -5.22 -4.23 -8.20
C MET A 103 -5.39 -4.05 -6.69
N ALA A 104 -6.37 -3.27 -6.23
CA ALA A 104 -6.68 -3.11 -4.81
C ALA A 104 -7.13 -4.44 -4.18
N PHE A 105 -7.94 -5.24 -4.88
CA PHE A 105 -8.35 -6.57 -4.43
C PHE A 105 -7.15 -7.53 -4.32
N ILE A 106 -6.27 -7.57 -5.33
CA ILE A 106 -5.04 -8.36 -5.29
C ILE A 106 -4.15 -7.93 -4.12
N THR A 107 -4.01 -6.63 -3.90
CA THR A 107 -3.25 -6.08 -2.78
C THR A 107 -3.82 -6.51 -1.43
N PHE A 108 -5.13 -6.43 -1.26
CA PHE A 108 -5.80 -6.86 -0.03
C PHE A 108 -5.52 -8.34 0.27
N ILE A 109 -5.73 -9.21 -0.71
CA ILE A 109 -5.47 -10.65 -0.56
C ILE A 109 -3.99 -10.91 -0.24
N TRP A 110 -3.06 -10.24 -0.93
CA TRP A 110 -1.63 -10.42 -0.71
C TRP A 110 -1.18 -9.98 0.69
N ILE A 111 -1.67 -8.84 1.16
CA ILE A 111 -1.38 -8.34 2.52
C ILE A 111 -1.98 -9.30 3.56
N MET A 112 -3.18 -9.81 3.34
CA MET A 112 -3.83 -10.79 4.22
C MET A 112 -2.99 -12.08 4.31
N ILE A 113 -2.53 -12.63 3.19
CA ILE A 113 -1.66 -13.82 3.17
C ILE A 113 -0.37 -13.55 3.94
N THR A 114 0.27 -12.40 3.68
CA THR A 114 1.52 -12.01 4.34
C THR A 114 1.32 -11.82 5.85
N PHE A 115 0.22 -11.20 6.25
CA PHE A 115 -0.17 -11.05 7.66
C PHE A 115 -0.36 -12.40 8.35
N ILE A 116 -1.15 -13.30 7.77
CA ILE A 116 -1.40 -14.64 8.33
C ILE A 116 -0.08 -15.40 8.48
N HIS A 117 0.78 -15.35 7.46
CA HIS A 117 2.10 -15.99 7.51
C HIS A 117 2.97 -15.40 8.63
N ALA A 118 3.00 -14.06 8.76
CA ALA A 118 3.77 -13.37 9.79
C ALA A 118 3.29 -13.74 11.20
N ILE A 119 1.99 -13.69 11.47
CA ILE A 119 1.43 -14.00 12.79
C ILE A 119 1.65 -15.47 13.18
N LYS A 120 1.50 -16.40 12.23
CA LYS A 120 1.69 -17.84 12.51
C LYS A 120 3.14 -18.22 12.80
N ASN A 121 4.11 -17.58 12.13
CA ASN A 121 5.50 -18.00 12.19
C ASN A 121 6.40 -17.10 13.06
N TYR A 122 5.89 -15.94 13.52
CA TYR A 122 6.64 -14.94 14.30
C TYR A 122 5.80 -14.38 15.47
N SER A 123 4.98 -15.24 16.11
CA SER A 123 4.11 -14.84 17.23
C SER A 123 4.85 -14.15 18.37
N ASP A 124 6.08 -14.58 18.64
CA ASP A 124 6.89 -14.10 19.75
C ASP A 124 7.64 -12.81 19.43
N ASN A 125 7.76 -12.47 18.14
CA ASN A 125 8.43 -11.25 17.73
C ASN A 125 7.44 -10.07 17.66
N ARG A 126 7.54 -9.16 18.64
CA ARG A 126 6.66 -7.99 18.77
C ARG A 126 6.70 -7.09 17.54
N THR A 127 7.87 -6.83 16.98
CA THR A 127 8.04 -5.96 15.81
C THR A 127 7.32 -6.51 14.59
N VAL A 128 7.48 -7.80 14.29
CA VAL A 128 6.79 -8.47 13.17
C VAL A 128 5.29 -8.47 13.44
N ARG A 129 4.87 -8.94 14.61
CA ARG A 129 3.44 -9.04 14.95
C ARG A 129 2.71 -7.70 14.83
N TYR A 130 3.20 -6.66 15.50
CA TYR A 130 2.55 -5.35 15.46
C TYR A 130 2.62 -4.69 14.10
N GLY A 131 3.75 -4.79 13.41
CA GLY A 131 3.91 -4.14 12.11
C GLY A 131 3.04 -4.76 11.02
N TYR A 132 2.97 -6.10 10.90
CA TYR A 132 2.09 -6.73 9.92
C TYR A 132 0.61 -6.61 10.31
N THR A 133 0.28 -6.57 11.61
CA THR A 133 -1.09 -6.24 12.07
C THR A 133 -1.46 -4.81 11.68
N ALA A 134 -0.57 -3.84 11.90
CA ALA A 134 -0.81 -2.46 11.48
C ALA A 134 -0.97 -2.34 9.95
N SER A 135 -0.15 -3.04 9.17
CA SER A 135 -0.27 -3.08 7.71
C SER A 135 -1.62 -3.67 7.27
N PHE A 136 -2.11 -4.71 7.95
CA PHE A 136 -3.41 -5.31 7.66
C PHE A 136 -4.57 -4.38 8.04
N ILE A 137 -4.49 -3.68 9.18
CA ILE A 137 -5.47 -2.64 9.56
C ILE A 137 -5.48 -1.51 8.53
N LEU A 138 -4.30 -1.05 8.09
CA LEU A 138 -4.20 0.02 7.11
C LEU A 138 -4.82 -0.37 5.76
N VAL A 139 -4.68 -1.61 5.29
CA VAL A 139 -5.33 -2.03 4.05
C VAL A 139 -6.85 -2.15 4.20
N ILE A 140 -7.37 -2.54 5.37
CA ILE A 140 -8.82 -2.50 5.66
C ILE A 140 -9.32 -1.05 5.58
N LEU A 141 -8.62 -0.10 6.21
CA LEU A 141 -8.96 1.32 6.13
C LEU A 141 -8.89 1.86 4.71
N GLN A 142 -7.96 1.36 3.88
CA GLN A 142 -7.89 1.66 2.45
C GLN A 142 -9.14 1.20 1.70
N VAL A 143 -9.59 -0.02 1.91
CA VAL A 143 -10.80 -0.54 1.28
C VAL A 143 -12.02 0.29 1.70
N ILE A 144 -12.16 0.57 2.99
CA ILE A 144 -13.28 1.37 3.53
C ILE A 144 -13.27 2.79 2.93
N THR A 145 -12.14 3.49 2.97
CA THR A 145 -12.05 4.86 2.44
C THR A 145 -12.16 4.91 0.92
N GLY A 146 -11.70 3.88 0.21
CA GLY A 146 -11.90 3.73 -1.22
C GLY A 146 -13.39 3.57 -1.58
N ALA A 147 -14.11 2.71 -0.85
CA ALA A 147 -15.57 2.55 -1.00
C ALA A 147 -16.32 3.85 -0.72
N LEU A 148 -16.01 4.48 0.42
CA LEU A 148 -16.62 5.74 0.82
C LEU A 148 -16.34 6.86 -0.20
N SER A 149 -15.15 6.89 -0.81
CA SER A 149 -14.83 7.87 -1.86
C SER A 149 -15.77 7.78 -3.05
N VAL A 150 -16.16 6.57 -3.46
CA VAL A 150 -17.15 6.38 -4.54
C VAL A 150 -18.55 6.78 -4.06
N ILE A 151 -19.00 6.28 -2.91
CA ILE A 151 -20.35 6.50 -2.36
C ILE A 151 -20.62 7.99 -2.07
N THR A 152 -19.59 8.73 -1.66
CA THR A 152 -19.72 10.15 -1.31
C THR A 152 -19.35 11.11 -2.45
N ASN A 153 -19.32 10.62 -3.70
CA ASN A 153 -18.94 11.41 -4.87
C ASN A 153 -17.59 12.14 -4.71
N VAL A 154 -16.60 11.40 -4.23
CA VAL A 154 -15.21 11.88 -4.03
C VAL A 154 -15.12 13.02 -3.01
N ASN A 155 -15.72 12.83 -1.83
CA ASN A 155 -15.57 13.79 -0.74
C ASN A 155 -14.07 14.00 -0.42
N LEU A 156 -13.66 15.27 -0.36
CA LEU A 156 -12.25 15.66 -0.21
C LEU A 156 -11.60 15.06 1.05
N ILE A 157 -12.28 15.08 2.19
CA ILE A 157 -11.74 14.59 3.46
C ILE A 157 -11.50 13.07 3.38
N ILE A 158 -12.44 12.32 2.81
CA ILE A 158 -12.32 10.87 2.63
C ILE A 158 -11.17 10.55 1.67
N ALA A 159 -11.05 11.29 0.57
CA ALA A 159 -9.97 11.11 -0.39
C ALA A 159 -8.58 11.41 0.23
N LEU A 160 -8.50 12.40 1.13
CA LEU A 160 -7.27 12.69 1.89
C LEU A 160 -6.91 11.56 2.85
N PHE A 161 -7.87 11.00 3.59
CA PHE A 161 -7.61 9.83 4.45
C PHE A 161 -7.20 8.61 3.64
N HIS A 162 -7.82 8.38 2.48
CA HIS A 162 -7.41 7.30 1.59
C HIS A 162 -5.95 7.46 1.14
N ALA A 163 -5.54 8.66 0.74
CA ALA A 163 -4.15 8.96 0.41
C ALA A 163 -3.20 8.85 1.61
N LEU A 164 -3.63 9.25 2.80
CA LEU A 164 -2.85 9.17 4.03
C LEU A 164 -2.57 7.71 4.42
N PHE A 165 -3.58 6.86 4.42
CA PHE A 165 -3.44 5.46 4.83
C PHE A 165 -2.53 4.68 3.87
N ILE A 166 -2.62 4.91 2.55
CA ILE A 166 -1.71 4.24 1.60
C ILE A 166 -0.26 4.72 1.80
N THR A 167 -0.06 5.98 2.15
CA THR A 167 1.26 6.54 2.43
C THR A 167 1.90 5.87 3.66
N TYR A 168 1.14 5.71 4.74
CA TYR A 168 1.61 4.97 5.92
C TYR A 168 1.84 3.50 5.63
N LEU A 169 0.95 2.84 4.90
CA LEU A 169 1.12 1.45 4.51
C LEU A 169 2.41 1.23 3.72
N PHE A 170 2.69 2.09 2.74
CA PHE A 170 3.92 2.01 1.96
C PHE A 170 5.17 2.28 2.82
N GLY A 171 5.10 3.26 3.72
CA GLY A 171 6.16 3.54 4.69
C GLY A 171 6.47 2.35 5.61
N MET A 172 5.42 1.66 6.11
CA MET A 172 5.59 0.46 6.93
C MET A 172 6.26 -0.68 6.15
N ILE A 173 5.85 -0.90 4.90
CA ILE A 173 6.47 -1.92 4.03
C ILE A 173 7.94 -1.58 3.78
N ALA A 174 8.25 -0.32 3.48
CA ALA A 174 9.62 0.15 3.29
C ALA A 174 10.48 -0.06 4.55
N TYR A 175 9.91 0.14 5.74
CA TYR A 175 10.59 -0.15 7.00
C TYR A 175 10.93 -1.63 7.16
N PHE A 176 10.01 -2.54 6.86
CA PHE A 176 10.31 -3.98 6.89
C PHE A 176 11.38 -4.39 5.90
N ILE A 177 11.38 -3.82 4.70
CA ILE A 177 12.45 -4.05 3.71
C ILE A 177 13.80 -3.60 4.27
N LEU A 178 13.85 -2.42 4.91
CA LEU A 178 15.08 -1.93 5.54
C LEU A 178 15.59 -2.89 6.63
N LEU A 179 14.71 -3.38 7.52
CA LEU A 179 15.08 -4.34 8.56
C LEU A 179 15.65 -5.63 7.95
N MET A 180 15.02 -6.16 6.90
CA MET A 180 15.47 -7.36 6.20
C MET A 180 16.85 -7.19 5.54
N LEU A 181 17.13 -6.01 4.98
CA LEU A 181 18.43 -5.70 4.37
C LEU A 181 19.55 -5.61 5.42
N ARG A 182 19.25 -5.06 6.60
CA ARG A 182 20.22 -4.97 7.71
C ARG A 182 20.60 -6.35 8.25
N THR A 183 19.62 -7.19 8.53
CA THR A 183 19.84 -8.55 9.05
C THR A 183 20.68 -9.39 8.09
N THR A 184 20.53 -9.23 6.78
CA THR A 184 21.36 -9.97 5.80
C THR A 184 22.81 -9.53 5.81
N ARG A 185 23.14 -8.30 6.20
CA ARG A 185 24.52 -7.80 6.30
C ARG A 185 25.24 -8.28 7.55
N SER A 186 24.53 -8.50 8.65
CA SER A 186 25.14 -8.98 9.91
C SER A 186 25.51 -10.46 9.89
N LEU A 187 25.04 -11.22 8.89
CA LEU A 187 25.33 -12.65 8.72
C LEU A 187 26.46 -12.93 7.70
N LYS A 188 27.03 -11.90 7.10
CA LYS A 188 28.23 -11.95 6.25
C LYS A 188 29.45 -11.41 6.97
#